data_5f8988e25fca730de0cb99bd8ff4f94f
#
_entry.id   5f8988e25fca730de0cb99bd8ff4f94f
#
_cell.length_a   1.000
_cell.length_b   1.000
_cell.length_c   1.000
_cell.angle_alpha   90.00
_cell.angle_beta   90.00
_cell.angle_gamma   90.00
#
_symmetry.space_group_name_H-M   'P 1'
#
loop_
_entity.id
_entity.type
_entity.pdbx_description
1 polymer ?
#
loop_
_entity_poly.entity_id
_entity_poly.type
_entity_poly.pdbx_seq_one_letter_code
_entity_poly.pdbx_strand_id
1 'polypeptide(L)'
;MKLKRILLPLLAATGMAAAGLAAAHGSGETVKPNFSHAIPNIPGKSLIAVEVLYPPSSASLPHRHAKSAFIYAYVVSGSIVSKVNDGPERTYKAGQSFYEEPGSSHPVSRNASKTQPAKLLAVFVIDSDDKELTTNDK
;
A
#
# COMPACT_ATOMS: atom_id res chain seq x y z
N MET A 1 35.54 24.21 51.48
CA MET A 1 35.20 24.35 50.04
C MET A 1 34.29 23.15 49.69
N LYS A 2 32.96 23.35 49.57
CA LYS A 2 31.97 22.28 49.33
C LYS A 2 31.62 22.26 47.85
N LEU A 3 32.01 21.18 47.14
CA LEU A 3 31.67 20.94 45.73
C LEU A 3 30.19 20.53 45.61
N LYS A 4 29.36 21.36 45.03
CA LYS A 4 27.97 21.01 44.66
C LYS A 4 27.98 20.17 43.37
N ARG A 5 27.57 18.92 43.47
CA ARG A 5 27.30 18.06 42.30
C ARG A 5 25.97 18.47 41.67
N ILE A 6 26.03 18.95 40.45
CA ILE A 6 24.85 19.23 39.62
C ILE A 6 24.46 17.91 38.94
N LEU A 7 23.31 17.37 39.29
CA LEU A 7 22.67 16.25 38.59
C LEU A 7 21.92 16.83 37.39
N LEU A 8 22.35 16.49 36.18
CA LEU A 8 21.59 16.71 34.94
C LEU A 8 20.51 15.64 34.81
N PRO A 9 19.25 15.97 34.55
CA PRO A 9 18.24 14.97 34.19
C PRO A 9 18.47 14.44 32.79
N LEU A 10 18.62 13.12 32.70
CA LEU A 10 18.67 12.37 31.45
C LEU A 10 17.27 12.40 30.79
N LEU A 11 17.11 13.18 29.74
CA LEU A 11 15.88 13.23 28.94
C LEU A 11 15.82 11.96 28.09
N ALA A 12 14.97 11.01 28.50
CA ALA A 12 14.69 9.81 27.69
C ALA A 12 13.81 10.22 26.50
N ALA A 13 14.40 10.32 25.32
CA ALA A 13 13.68 10.47 24.08
C ALA A 13 13.03 9.13 23.73
N THR A 14 11.74 9.01 23.97
CA THR A 14 10.91 7.90 23.47
C THR A 14 10.76 8.05 21.95
N GLY A 15 11.61 7.37 21.21
CA GLY A 15 11.47 7.25 19.76
C GLY A 15 10.20 6.46 19.45
N MET A 16 9.18 7.13 18.90
CA MET A 16 8.06 6.46 18.24
C MET A 16 8.61 5.78 16.98
N ALA A 17 8.79 4.47 17.06
CA ALA A 17 9.03 3.66 15.86
C ALA A 17 7.74 3.69 15.02
N ALA A 18 7.73 4.47 13.94
CA ALA A 18 6.73 4.33 12.90
C ALA A 18 6.93 2.93 12.28
N ALA A 19 6.05 1.99 12.61
CA ALA A 19 5.97 0.72 11.92
C ALA A 19 5.60 1.03 10.45
N GLY A 20 6.58 0.98 9.56
CA GLY A 20 6.37 1.13 8.13
C GLY A 20 5.45 0.03 7.63
N LEU A 21 4.40 0.41 6.89
CA LEU A 21 3.56 -0.55 6.17
C LEU A 21 4.44 -1.27 5.14
N ALA A 22 4.63 -2.57 5.34
CA ALA A 22 5.34 -3.38 4.35
C ALA A 22 4.40 -3.64 3.16
N ALA A 23 4.73 -3.07 2.02
CA ALA A 23 4.13 -3.39 0.73
C ALA A 23 5.19 -4.06 -0.15
N ALA A 24 4.76 -5.04 -0.95
CA ALA A 24 5.62 -5.63 -1.96
C ALA A 24 5.92 -4.58 -3.03
N HIS A 25 7.20 -4.27 -3.24
CA HIS A 25 7.66 -3.34 -4.26
C HIS A 25 8.14 -4.12 -5.49
N GLY A 26 7.61 -3.76 -6.65
CA GLY A 26 8.06 -4.28 -7.94
C GLY A 26 9.26 -3.48 -8.50
N SER A 27 9.69 -3.86 -9.68
CA SER A 27 10.73 -3.11 -10.40
C SER A 27 10.14 -1.83 -10.99
N GLY A 28 10.28 -0.73 -10.29
CA GLY A 28 10.04 0.60 -10.82
C GLY A 28 8.79 1.32 -10.33
N GLU A 29 7.84 0.67 -9.62
CA GLU A 29 6.75 1.43 -8.97
C GLU A 29 7.20 2.03 -7.64
N THR A 30 6.48 3.06 -7.21
CA THR A 30 6.63 3.65 -5.87
C THR A 30 5.29 3.59 -5.16
N VAL A 31 5.27 2.99 -3.97
CA VAL A 31 4.08 2.95 -3.10
C VAL A 31 4.24 3.97 -1.99
N LYS A 32 3.27 4.88 -1.88
CA LYS A 32 3.24 5.94 -0.85
C LYS A 32 2.01 5.80 0.04
N PRO A 33 2.17 5.71 1.37
CA PRO A 33 1.04 5.84 2.29
C PRO A 33 0.30 7.16 2.05
N ASN A 34 -1.02 7.08 1.97
CA ASN A 34 -1.91 8.25 1.80
C ASN A 34 -2.79 8.44 3.04
N PHE A 35 -3.35 7.34 3.59
CA PHE A 35 -4.25 7.37 4.74
C PHE A 35 -4.20 6.05 5.50
N SER A 36 -4.38 6.10 6.82
CA SER A 36 -4.57 4.92 7.66
C SER A 36 -5.36 5.28 8.91
N HIS A 37 -6.48 4.60 9.15
CA HIS A 37 -7.29 4.80 10.35
C HIS A 37 -8.14 3.57 10.66
N ALA A 38 -8.29 3.23 11.95
CA ALA A 38 -9.26 2.24 12.38
C ALA A 38 -10.68 2.71 12.06
N ILE A 39 -11.56 1.81 11.59
CA ILE A 39 -12.94 2.17 11.24
C ILE A 39 -13.79 2.12 12.51
N PRO A 40 -14.30 3.26 13.03
CA PRO A 40 -14.90 3.30 14.37
C PRO A 40 -16.15 2.42 14.51
N ASN A 41 -16.93 2.28 13.46
CA ASN A 41 -18.19 1.51 13.43
C ASN A 41 -18.02 0.07 12.91
N ILE A 42 -16.80 -0.37 12.63
CA ILE A 42 -16.45 -1.75 12.26
C ILE A 42 -15.28 -2.19 13.13
N PRO A 43 -15.53 -2.69 14.34
CA PRO A 43 -14.47 -3.09 15.27
C PRO A 43 -13.50 -4.11 14.64
N GLY A 44 -12.21 -3.91 14.88
CA GLY A 44 -11.14 -4.78 14.37
C GLY A 44 -10.76 -4.54 12.91
N LYS A 45 -11.40 -3.57 12.22
CA LYS A 45 -11.05 -3.21 10.84
C LYS A 45 -10.43 -1.81 10.75
N SER A 46 -9.53 -1.66 9.79
CA SER A 46 -8.91 -0.40 9.41
C SER A 46 -9.10 -0.12 7.93
N LEU A 47 -9.18 1.17 7.59
CA LEU A 47 -9.07 1.64 6.22
C LEU A 47 -7.65 2.16 6.01
N ILE A 48 -6.97 1.60 5.00
CA ILE A 48 -5.63 2.00 4.59
C ILE A 48 -5.70 2.39 3.12
N ALA A 49 -5.20 3.58 2.77
CA ALA A 49 -5.06 4.00 1.39
C ALA A 49 -3.59 4.22 1.05
N VAL A 50 -3.19 3.75 -0.13
CA VAL A 50 -1.86 3.97 -0.69
C VAL A 50 -1.96 4.48 -2.12
N GLU A 51 -1.07 5.39 -2.50
CA GLU A 51 -0.85 5.76 -3.89
C GLU A 51 0.26 4.90 -4.47
N VAL A 52 0.00 4.29 -5.63
CA VAL A 52 0.98 3.53 -6.41
C VAL A 52 1.30 4.33 -7.67
N LEU A 53 2.56 4.77 -7.78
CA LEU A 53 3.05 5.50 -8.94
C LEU A 53 3.82 4.53 -9.84
N TYR A 54 3.39 4.46 -11.08
CA TYR A 54 4.01 3.66 -12.13
C TYR A 54 4.70 4.57 -13.15
N PRO A 55 6.03 4.65 -13.16
CA PRO A 55 6.77 5.21 -14.29
C PRO A 55 6.38 4.55 -15.61
N PRO A 56 6.70 5.14 -16.77
CA PRO A 56 6.51 4.48 -18.07
C PRO A 56 7.12 3.08 -18.08
N SER A 57 6.40 2.11 -18.63
CA SER A 57 6.81 0.69 -18.75
C SER A 57 7.05 -0.07 -17.45
N SER A 58 6.73 0.50 -16.28
CA SER A 58 6.94 -0.18 -15.00
C SER A 58 5.77 -1.10 -14.63
N ALA A 59 6.06 -2.06 -13.75
CA ALA A 59 5.11 -3.03 -13.25
C ALA A 59 5.42 -3.38 -11.79
N SER A 60 4.39 -3.75 -11.04
CA SER A 60 4.56 -4.46 -9.78
C SER A 60 4.98 -5.91 -10.03
N LEU A 61 5.73 -6.48 -9.09
CA LEU A 61 5.94 -7.93 -9.07
C LEU A 61 4.60 -8.64 -8.82
N PRO A 62 4.40 -9.87 -9.37
CA PRO A 62 3.28 -10.70 -8.98
C PRO A 62 3.23 -10.87 -7.47
N HIS A 63 2.05 -10.64 -6.88
CA HIS A 63 1.89 -10.63 -5.43
C HIS A 63 0.50 -11.12 -5.01
N ARG A 64 0.36 -11.40 -3.71
CA ARG A 64 -0.91 -11.69 -3.05
C ARG A 64 -1.21 -10.62 -2.04
N HIS A 65 -2.49 -10.31 -1.92
CA HIS A 65 -2.99 -9.43 -0.88
C HIS A 65 -3.25 -10.18 0.43
N ALA A 66 -3.22 -9.45 1.55
CA ALA A 66 -3.56 -10.00 2.86
C ALA A 66 -4.93 -10.69 2.83
N LYS A 67 -5.06 -11.81 3.54
CA LYS A 67 -6.30 -12.63 3.56
C LYS A 67 -7.50 -11.89 4.13
N SER A 68 -7.29 -10.82 4.89
CA SER A 68 -8.35 -9.99 5.47
C SER A 68 -8.69 -8.77 4.62
N ALA A 69 -7.91 -8.47 3.57
CA ALA A 69 -7.99 -7.22 2.82
C ALA A 69 -8.96 -7.30 1.64
N PHE A 70 -10.07 -6.57 1.73
CA PHE A 70 -10.85 -6.16 0.56
C PHE A 70 -10.26 -4.86 0.01
N ILE A 71 -10.08 -4.75 -1.31
CA ILE A 71 -9.39 -3.62 -1.94
C ILE A 71 -10.28 -2.98 -3.00
N TYR A 72 -10.40 -1.66 -2.93
CA TYR A 72 -10.91 -0.82 -4.01
C TYR A 72 -9.74 -0.09 -4.67
N ALA A 73 -9.56 -0.29 -5.96
CA ALA A 73 -8.50 0.31 -6.75
C ALA A 73 -9.07 1.30 -7.78
N TYR A 74 -8.59 2.55 -7.75
CA TYR A 74 -9.06 3.63 -8.61
C TYR A 74 -7.89 4.24 -9.39
N VAL A 75 -8.02 4.33 -10.71
CA VAL A 75 -6.99 4.95 -11.56
C VAL A 75 -7.13 6.47 -11.51
N VAL A 76 -6.17 7.13 -10.86
CA VAL A 76 -6.15 8.59 -10.70
C VAL A 76 -5.68 9.27 -11.98
N SER A 77 -4.64 8.71 -12.64
CA SER A 77 -4.10 9.24 -13.90
C SER A 77 -3.45 8.14 -14.72
N GLY A 78 -3.36 8.35 -16.02
CA GLY A 78 -2.80 7.38 -16.95
C GLY A 78 -3.71 6.17 -17.19
N SER A 79 -3.10 5.00 -17.39
CA SER A 79 -3.82 3.74 -17.59
C SER A 79 -3.06 2.58 -16.98
N ILE A 80 -3.77 1.69 -16.30
CA ILE A 80 -3.22 0.50 -15.63
C ILE A 80 -3.78 -0.76 -16.28
N VAL A 81 -2.92 -1.71 -16.62
CA VAL A 81 -3.31 -3.07 -16.95
C VAL A 81 -3.29 -3.89 -15.68
N SER A 82 -4.41 -4.51 -15.36
CA SER A 82 -4.55 -5.35 -14.17
C SER A 82 -5.14 -6.70 -14.53
N LYS A 83 -4.66 -7.75 -13.84
CA LYS A 83 -5.25 -9.07 -13.79
C LYS A 83 -5.33 -9.50 -12.33
N VAL A 84 -6.52 -9.87 -11.89
CA VAL A 84 -6.79 -10.35 -10.53
C VAL A 84 -7.21 -11.82 -10.62
N ASN A 85 -6.60 -12.67 -9.83
CA ASN A 85 -6.80 -14.13 -9.84
C ASN A 85 -6.68 -14.71 -11.27
N ASP A 86 -7.56 -15.63 -11.64
CA ASP A 86 -7.62 -16.23 -12.97
C ASP A 86 -8.47 -15.41 -13.97
N GLY A 87 -8.86 -14.19 -13.59
CA GLY A 87 -9.61 -13.30 -14.46
C GLY A 87 -8.82 -12.82 -15.67
N PRO A 88 -9.46 -12.16 -16.65
CA PRO A 88 -8.77 -11.62 -17.82
C PRO A 88 -7.95 -10.38 -17.46
N GLU A 89 -6.86 -10.15 -18.21
CA GLU A 89 -6.22 -8.85 -18.21
C GLU A 89 -7.18 -7.78 -18.75
N ARG A 90 -7.26 -6.65 -18.04
CA ARG A 90 -8.06 -5.49 -18.43
C ARG A 90 -7.25 -4.22 -18.29
N THR A 91 -7.48 -3.28 -19.18
CA THR A 91 -6.91 -1.93 -19.09
C THR A 91 -7.93 -0.98 -18.47
N TYR A 92 -7.56 -0.35 -17.38
CA TYR A 92 -8.35 0.67 -16.69
C TYR A 92 -7.73 2.05 -16.93
N LYS A 93 -8.52 2.99 -17.39
CA LYS A 93 -8.12 4.38 -17.64
C LYS A 93 -8.43 5.26 -16.43
N ALA A 94 -7.86 6.46 -16.38
CA ALA A 94 -8.20 7.47 -15.37
C ALA A 94 -9.71 7.61 -15.19
N GLY A 95 -10.19 7.59 -13.94
CA GLY A 95 -11.61 7.60 -13.58
C GLY A 95 -12.27 6.22 -13.51
N GLN A 96 -11.61 5.16 -13.92
CA GLN A 96 -12.10 3.79 -13.80
C GLN A 96 -11.54 3.09 -12.55
N SER A 97 -12.24 2.07 -12.10
CA SER A 97 -11.90 1.31 -10.90
C SER A 97 -12.13 -0.18 -11.08
N PHE A 98 -11.49 -0.94 -10.21
CA PHE A 98 -11.74 -2.37 -10.00
C PHE A 98 -11.64 -2.67 -8.50
N TYR A 99 -11.95 -3.89 -8.12
CA TYR A 99 -11.80 -4.34 -6.74
C TYR A 99 -11.15 -5.71 -6.68
N GLU A 100 -10.66 -6.06 -5.51
CA GLU A 100 -10.00 -7.32 -5.23
C GLU A 100 -10.57 -7.92 -3.95
N GLU A 101 -10.97 -9.19 -4.03
CA GLU A 101 -11.47 -9.94 -2.89
C GLU A 101 -10.34 -10.26 -1.89
N PRO A 102 -10.66 -10.49 -0.61
CA PRO A 102 -9.68 -10.86 0.38
C PRO A 102 -8.78 -12.02 -0.04
N GLY A 103 -7.46 -11.83 0.08
CA GLY A 103 -6.46 -12.83 -0.30
C GLY A 103 -6.25 -13.03 -1.79
N SER A 104 -6.72 -12.11 -2.64
CA SER A 104 -6.55 -12.18 -4.10
C SER A 104 -5.08 -12.27 -4.50
N SER A 105 -4.81 -13.06 -5.55
CA SER A 105 -3.57 -12.99 -6.31
C SER A 105 -3.66 -11.87 -7.34
N HIS A 106 -2.62 -11.08 -7.45
CA HIS A 106 -2.50 -9.98 -8.41
C HIS A 106 -1.28 -10.22 -9.33
N PRO A 107 -1.41 -11.14 -10.31
CA PRO A 107 -0.28 -11.52 -11.15
C PRO A 107 0.14 -10.44 -12.14
N VAL A 108 -0.74 -9.48 -12.46
CA VAL A 108 -0.44 -8.37 -13.36
C VAL A 108 -0.97 -7.06 -12.79
N SER A 109 -0.07 -6.13 -12.52
CA SER A 109 -0.36 -4.72 -12.26
C SER A 109 0.74 -3.87 -12.88
N ARG A 110 0.45 -3.14 -13.96
CA ARG A 110 1.47 -2.42 -14.71
C ARG A 110 0.91 -1.17 -15.40
N ASN A 111 1.81 -0.24 -15.66
CA ASN A 111 1.50 0.89 -16.54
C ASN A 111 1.23 0.39 -17.97
N ALA A 112 0.12 0.79 -18.55
CA ALA A 112 -0.20 0.47 -19.94
C ALA A 112 0.64 1.27 -20.95
N SER A 113 1.23 2.40 -20.52
CA SER A 113 1.99 3.32 -21.37
C SER A 113 3.49 3.10 -21.25
N LYS A 114 4.19 3.21 -22.39
CA LYS A 114 5.65 3.21 -22.46
C LYS A 114 6.25 4.62 -22.33
N THR A 115 5.43 5.66 -22.33
CA THR A 115 5.89 7.06 -22.41
C THR A 115 5.29 7.97 -21.35
N GLN A 116 4.15 7.62 -20.77
CA GLN A 116 3.44 8.43 -19.77
C GLN A 116 3.36 7.68 -18.41
N PRO A 117 3.51 8.37 -17.28
CA PRO A 117 3.31 7.77 -15.97
C PRO A 117 1.84 7.46 -15.71
N ALA A 118 1.57 6.56 -14.77
CA ALA A 118 0.24 6.29 -14.26
C ALA A 118 0.22 6.31 -12.74
N LYS A 119 -0.93 6.64 -12.15
CA LYS A 119 -1.16 6.63 -10.71
C LYS A 119 -2.42 5.85 -10.38
N LEU A 120 -2.31 4.93 -9.43
CA LEU A 120 -3.39 4.17 -8.85
C LEU A 120 -3.55 4.56 -7.37
N LEU A 121 -4.79 4.72 -6.90
CA LEU A 121 -5.14 4.77 -5.48
C LEU A 121 -5.70 3.40 -5.11
N ALA A 122 -5.05 2.70 -4.19
CA ALA A 122 -5.55 1.45 -3.63
C ALA A 122 -6.01 1.67 -2.19
N VAL A 123 -7.28 1.33 -1.92
CA VAL A 123 -7.94 1.49 -0.62
C VAL A 123 -8.28 0.12 -0.07
N PHE A 124 -7.71 -0.20 1.09
CA PHE A 124 -7.84 -1.48 1.78
C PHE A 124 -8.80 -1.34 2.96
N VAL A 125 -9.76 -2.24 3.05
CA VAL A 125 -10.46 -2.55 4.30
C VAL A 125 -9.88 -3.86 4.80
N ILE A 126 -9.16 -3.82 5.92
CA ILE A 126 -8.26 -4.88 6.38
C ILE A 126 -8.38 -5.07 7.90
N ASP A 127 -8.03 -6.23 8.43
CA ASP A 127 -7.92 -6.42 9.88
C ASP A 127 -6.84 -5.48 10.45
N SER A 128 -7.15 -4.83 11.57
CA SER A 128 -6.25 -3.80 12.14
C SER A 128 -4.92 -4.35 12.67
N ASP A 129 -4.83 -5.64 12.91
CA ASP A 129 -3.60 -6.35 13.32
C ASP A 129 -2.82 -6.93 12.13
N ASP A 130 -3.39 -6.96 10.93
CA ASP A 130 -2.70 -7.37 9.72
C ASP A 130 -1.72 -6.26 9.27
N LYS A 131 -0.42 -6.57 9.21
CA LYS A 131 0.64 -5.57 8.98
C LYS A 131 1.20 -5.60 7.56
N GLU A 132 0.98 -6.68 6.84
CA GLU A 132 1.47 -6.85 5.47
C GLU A 132 0.30 -6.70 4.48
N LEU A 133 0.29 -5.63 3.71
CA LEU A 133 -0.73 -5.41 2.68
C LEU A 133 -0.58 -6.39 1.52
N THR A 134 0.65 -6.76 1.21
CA THR A 134 1.00 -7.63 0.08
C THR A 134 2.20 -8.51 0.39
N THR A 135 2.22 -9.69 -0.22
CA THR A 135 3.36 -10.62 -0.18
C THR A 135 3.70 -11.01 -1.62
N ASN A 136 4.96 -10.88 -2.02
CA ASN A 136 5.40 -11.26 -3.36
C ASN A 136 5.26 -12.76 -3.57
N ASP A 137 4.78 -13.15 -4.74
CA ASP A 137 4.84 -14.54 -5.20
C ASP A 137 6.31 -14.93 -5.44
N LYS A 138 6.69 -16.15 -5.02
CA LYS A 138 8.06 -16.68 -5.17
C LYS A 138 8.28 -17.20 -6.57
#